data_327fec6928dec4a1c1ee1655e80b35ee
#
_entry.id   327fec6928dec4a1c1ee1655e80b35ee
#
_cell.length_a   1.000
_cell.length_b   1.000
_cell.length_c   1.000
_cell.angle_alpha   90.00
_cell.angle_beta   90.00
_cell.angle_gamma   90.00
#
_symmetry.space_group_name_H-M   'P 1'
#
loop_
_entity.id
_entity.type
_entity.pdbx_description
1 polymer ?
#
loop_
_entity_poly.entity_id
_entity_poly.type
_entity_poly.pdbx_seq_one_letter_code
_entity_poly.pdbx_strand_id
1 'polypeptide(L)'
;MGPDGHTCSLFPGHALLNETNGWVAPVTDSPKPPPNRITLTLPVVTHAQKIAFYAAGAEKKDILKTIMEDPDQGLPCSLVNIGGGEKVFWFVDAAAAQNTLHPKKEYKL
;
A
#
# COMPACT_ATOMS: atom_id res chain seq x y z
N MET A 1 -5.24 2.84 -1.47
CA MET A 1 -4.99 1.37 -1.53
C MET A 1 -6.07 0.71 -2.38
N GLY A 2 -5.65 -0.07 -3.37
CA GLY A 2 -6.58 -0.83 -4.19
C GLY A 2 -7.03 -2.15 -3.52
N PRO A 3 -8.06 -2.81 -4.08
CA PRO A 3 -8.58 -4.05 -3.51
C PRO A 3 -7.61 -5.22 -3.58
N ASP A 4 -6.60 -5.15 -4.45
CA ASP A 4 -5.51 -6.12 -4.59
C ASP A 4 -4.27 -5.76 -3.77
N GLY A 5 -4.32 -4.71 -2.99
CA GLY A 5 -3.18 -4.23 -2.20
C GLY A 5 -2.20 -3.37 -2.98
N HIS A 6 -2.57 -2.92 -4.19
CA HIS A 6 -1.70 -1.99 -4.92
C HIS A 6 -1.73 -0.59 -4.33
N THR A 7 -0.66 0.14 -4.53
CA THR A 7 -0.56 1.58 -4.24
C THR A 7 0.22 2.27 -5.35
N CYS A 8 -0.03 3.55 -5.59
CA CYS A 8 0.44 4.22 -6.81
C CYS A 8 0.00 3.41 -8.04
N SER A 9 0.87 3.18 -8.99
CA SER A 9 0.66 2.15 -10.02
C SER A 9 1.67 1.00 -9.88
N LEU A 10 1.91 0.60 -8.63
CA LEU A 10 2.69 -0.57 -8.25
C LEU A 10 1.72 -1.70 -7.92
N PHE A 11 1.78 -2.78 -8.68
CA PHE A 11 0.84 -3.89 -8.60
C PHE A 11 1.50 -5.17 -8.07
N PRO A 12 0.73 -6.06 -7.42
CA PRO A 12 1.29 -7.32 -6.92
C PRO A 12 2.00 -8.10 -8.01
N GLY A 13 3.22 -8.57 -7.72
CA GLY A 13 4.00 -9.38 -8.64
C GLY A 13 4.60 -8.64 -9.85
N HIS A 14 4.40 -7.34 -9.95
CA HIS A 14 4.92 -6.56 -11.08
C HIS A 14 6.43 -6.32 -10.95
N ALA A 15 7.13 -6.32 -12.08
CA ALA A 15 8.59 -6.14 -12.12
C ALA A 15 9.06 -4.81 -11.50
N LEU A 16 8.24 -3.76 -11.58
CA LEU A 16 8.57 -2.44 -11.01
C LEU A 16 8.69 -2.44 -9.49
N LEU A 17 8.21 -3.47 -8.79
CA LEU A 17 8.46 -3.61 -7.36
C LEU A 17 9.96 -3.76 -7.05
N ASN A 18 10.75 -4.17 -8.03
CA ASN A 18 12.20 -4.34 -7.89
C ASN A 18 13.01 -3.16 -8.45
N GLU A 19 12.35 -2.10 -8.92
CA GLU A 19 13.05 -0.91 -9.41
C GLU A 19 13.72 -0.18 -8.24
N THR A 20 15.03 0.04 -8.34
CA THR A 20 15.82 0.65 -7.26
C THR A 20 16.54 1.93 -7.66
N ASN A 21 16.58 2.27 -8.94
CA ASN A 21 17.37 3.40 -9.45
C ASN A 21 16.51 4.62 -9.83
N GLY A 22 15.33 4.38 -10.42
CA GLY A 22 14.45 5.45 -10.85
C GLY A 22 13.52 5.91 -9.74
N TRP A 23 13.12 7.17 -9.79
CA TRP A 23 12.10 7.73 -8.88
C TRP A 23 10.71 7.60 -9.45
N VAL A 24 10.59 7.77 -10.75
CA VAL A 24 9.34 7.67 -11.51
C VAL A 24 9.57 6.68 -12.65
N ALA A 25 8.61 5.82 -12.88
CA ALA A 25 8.71 4.80 -13.92
C ALA A 25 7.43 4.73 -14.75
N PRO A 26 7.56 4.42 -16.05
CA PRO A 26 6.40 4.15 -16.88
C PRO A 26 5.87 2.74 -16.62
N VAL A 27 4.55 2.60 -16.67
CA VAL A 27 3.85 1.31 -16.63
C VAL A 27 3.11 1.18 -17.95
N THR A 28 3.36 0.11 -18.70
CA THR A 28 2.72 -0.12 -20.00
C THR A 28 1.79 -1.34 -20.00
N ASP A 29 1.76 -2.08 -18.91
CA ASP A 29 1.07 -3.35 -18.76
C ASP A 29 0.30 -3.44 -17.44
N SER A 30 -0.31 -2.33 -17.00
CA SER A 30 -1.12 -2.34 -15.80
C SER A 30 -2.21 -3.42 -15.89
N PRO A 31 -2.39 -4.23 -14.83
CA PRO A 31 -3.46 -5.23 -14.82
C PRO A 31 -4.86 -4.61 -14.72
N LYS A 32 -4.91 -3.32 -14.43
CA LYS A 32 -6.17 -2.56 -14.40
C LYS A 32 -6.12 -1.42 -15.41
N PRO A 33 -7.24 -1.12 -16.08
CA PRO A 33 -7.27 -0.02 -17.05
C PRO A 33 -7.08 1.33 -16.37
N PRO A 34 -6.42 2.28 -17.00
CA PRO A 34 -5.73 2.18 -18.27
C PRO A 34 -4.41 1.39 -18.16
N PRO A 35 -3.96 0.71 -19.23
CA PRO A 35 -2.71 -0.07 -19.17
C PRO A 35 -1.47 0.80 -19.09
N ASN A 36 -1.50 2.00 -19.64
CA ASN A 36 -0.38 2.94 -19.65
C ASN A 36 -0.53 3.91 -18.47
N ARG A 37 0.47 3.92 -17.59
CA ARG A 37 0.50 4.76 -16.39
C ARG A 37 1.92 5.24 -16.13
N ILE A 38 2.04 6.17 -15.20
CA ILE A 38 3.31 6.48 -14.54
C ILE A 38 3.16 6.17 -13.04
N THR A 39 4.25 5.85 -12.39
CA THR A 39 4.24 5.53 -10.96
C THR A 39 5.46 6.08 -10.25
N LEU A 40 5.31 6.44 -8.98
CA LEU A 40 6.43 6.54 -8.08
C LEU A 40 6.95 5.13 -7.80
N THR A 41 8.25 5.01 -7.59
CA THR A 41 8.87 3.73 -7.24
C THR A 41 8.92 3.53 -5.73
N LEU A 42 9.12 2.30 -5.28
CA LEU A 42 9.20 1.99 -3.85
C LEU A 42 10.27 2.80 -3.12
N PRO A 43 11.51 2.96 -3.67
CA PRO A 43 12.52 3.78 -2.98
C PRO A 43 12.05 5.20 -2.67
N VAL A 44 11.33 5.83 -3.58
CA VAL A 44 10.80 7.18 -3.36
C VAL A 44 9.73 7.17 -2.27
N VAL A 45 8.78 6.25 -2.37
CA VAL A 45 7.67 6.17 -1.42
C VAL A 45 8.18 5.87 -0.01
N THR A 46 9.07 4.89 0.13
CA THR A 46 9.59 4.49 1.45
C THR A 46 10.58 5.51 2.03
N HIS A 47 11.16 6.37 1.21
CA HIS A 47 12.08 7.42 1.65
C HIS A 47 11.36 8.67 2.15
N ALA A 48 10.06 8.77 1.98
CA ALA A 48 9.29 9.91 2.47
C ALA A 48 9.44 10.06 3.99
N GLN A 49 9.35 11.29 4.48
CA GLN A 49 9.44 11.56 5.92
C GLN A 49 8.23 11.02 6.68
N LYS A 50 7.07 11.04 6.06
CA LYS A 50 5.83 10.46 6.58
C LYS A 50 5.03 9.88 5.43
N ILE A 51 4.35 8.77 5.70
CA ILE A 51 3.53 8.07 4.74
C ILE A 51 2.17 7.85 5.39
N ALA A 52 1.12 8.28 4.72
CA ALA A 52 -0.25 8.11 5.20
C ALA A 52 -1.05 7.29 4.20
N PHE A 53 -1.63 6.21 4.67
CA PHE A 53 -2.64 5.47 3.93
C PHE A 53 -4.02 5.82 4.44
N TYR A 54 -4.97 5.88 3.54
CA TYR A 54 -6.38 6.00 3.84
C TYR A 54 -7.11 4.79 3.28
N ALA A 55 -7.85 4.08 4.12
CA ALA A 55 -8.62 2.93 3.70
C ALA A 55 -9.94 2.88 4.47
N ALA A 56 -11.05 2.87 3.75
CA ALA A 56 -12.39 2.88 4.33
C ALA A 56 -13.28 1.86 3.63
N GLY A 57 -14.24 1.34 4.38
CA GLY A 57 -15.23 0.42 3.87
C GLY A 57 -14.90 -1.04 4.15
N ALA A 58 -15.96 -1.85 4.28
CA ALA A 58 -15.85 -3.28 4.60
C ALA A 58 -15.13 -4.08 3.50
N GLU A 59 -15.15 -3.61 2.26
CA GLU A 59 -14.43 -4.29 1.16
C GLU A 59 -12.91 -4.25 1.33
N LYS A 60 -12.38 -3.40 2.21
CA LYS A 60 -10.96 -3.32 2.51
C LYS A 60 -10.51 -4.22 3.66
N LYS A 61 -11.43 -4.80 4.40
CA LYS A 61 -11.09 -5.49 5.65
C LYS A 61 -10.14 -6.68 5.47
N ASP A 62 -10.33 -7.47 4.43
CA ASP A 62 -9.53 -8.67 4.22
C ASP A 62 -8.14 -8.32 3.69
N ILE A 63 -8.04 -7.38 2.75
CA ILE A 63 -6.74 -6.95 2.22
C ILE A 63 -5.95 -6.19 3.28
N LEU A 64 -6.60 -5.39 4.11
CA LEU A 64 -5.94 -4.69 5.20
C LEU A 64 -5.38 -5.67 6.22
N LYS A 65 -6.15 -6.70 6.56
CA LYS A 65 -5.68 -7.77 7.43
C LYS A 65 -4.43 -8.45 6.86
N THR A 66 -4.43 -8.79 5.58
CA THR A 66 -3.28 -9.39 4.91
C THR A 66 -2.05 -8.48 5.00
N ILE A 67 -2.21 -7.19 4.73
CA ILE A 67 -1.11 -6.23 4.78
C ILE A 67 -0.51 -6.15 6.19
N MET A 68 -1.34 -6.13 7.22
CA MET A 68 -0.90 -5.97 8.61
C MET A 68 -0.34 -7.25 9.22
N GLU A 69 -0.91 -8.40 8.89
CA GLU A 69 -0.66 -9.65 9.61
C GLU A 69 0.08 -10.70 8.77
N ASP A 70 0.13 -10.56 7.45
CA ASP A 70 0.81 -11.49 6.56
C ASP A 70 1.66 -10.73 5.52
N PRO A 71 2.71 -10.02 5.97
CA PRO A 71 3.55 -9.20 5.09
C PRO A 71 4.31 -10.01 4.05
N ASP A 72 4.48 -11.32 4.25
CA ASP A 72 5.19 -12.20 3.32
C ASP A 72 4.46 -12.38 1.99
N GLN A 73 3.20 -11.99 1.89
CA GLN A 73 2.48 -11.93 0.63
C GLN A 73 3.10 -10.96 -0.38
N GLY A 74 3.93 -10.02 0.09
CA GLY A 74 4.67 -9.10 -0.79
C GLY A 74 3.79 -8.13 -1.57
N LEU A 75 2.62 -7.80 -1.05
CA LEU A 75 1.75 -6.81 -1.67
C LEU A 75 2.43 -5.43 -1.67
N PRO A 76 2.20 -4.59 -2.68
CA PRO A 76 2.83 -3.26 -2.70
C PRO A 76 2.62 -2.46 -1.42
N CYS A 77 1.39 -2.44 -0.88
CA CYS A 77 1.14 -1.77 0.39
C CYS A 77 1.89 -2.42 1.56
N SER A 78 2.08 -3.74 1.55
CA SER A 78 2.88 -4.43 2.56
C SER A 78 4.35 -4.00 2.49
N LEU A 79 4.88 -3.89 1.28
CA LEU A 79 6.27 -3.46 1.06
C LEU A 79 6.48 -2.02 1.54
N VAL A 80 5.53 -1.14 1.29
CA VAL A 80 5.58 0.24 1.80
C VAL A 80 5.47 0.25 3.32
N ASN A 81 4.57 -0.55 3.88
CA ASN A 81 4.37 -0.62 5.32
C ASN A 81 5.64 -1.06 6.05
N ILE A 82 6.31 -2.09 5.55
CA ILE A 82 7.57 -2.58 6.11
C ILE A 82 8.71 -1.58 5.86
N GLY A 83 8.86 -1.13 4.62
CA GLY A 83 9.96 -0.23 4.24
C GLY A 83 9.85 1.15 4.88
N GLY A 84 8.65 1.64 5.09
CA GLY A 84 8.42 2.91 5.76
C GLY A 84 8.51 2.83 7.29
N GLY A 85 8.22 1.67 7.87
CA GLY A 85 8.32 1.46 9.31
C GLY A 85 7.48 2.43 10.13
N GLU A 86 8.10 3.08 11.10
CA GLU A 86 7.43 4.02 12.02
C GLU A 86 6.91 5.28 11.33
N LYS A 87 7.30 5.54 10.08
CA LYS A 87 6.83 6.68 9.33
C LYS A 87 5.43 6.47 8.73
N VAL A 88 4.93 5.24 8.76
CA VAL A 88 3.66 4.86 8.13
C VAL A 88 2.50 5.00 9.09
N PHE A 89 1.45 5.67 8.65
CA PHE A 89 0.22 5.87 9.39
C PHE A 89 -0.96 5.38 8.54
N TRP A 90 -1.85 4.63 9.17
CA TRP A 90 -3.05 4.10 8.53
C TRP A 90 -4.29 4.77 9.13
N PHE A 91 -5.01 5.49 8.31
CA PHE A 91 -6.28 6.09 8.67
C PHE A 91 -7.40 5.20 8.12
N VAL A 92 -8.13 4.56 9.02
CA VAL A 92 -9.11 3.54 8.67
C VAL A 92 -10.41 3.77 9.43
N ASP A 93 -11.53 3.36 8.84
CA ASP A 93 -12.78 3.29 9.58
C ASP A 93 -12.93 1.93 10.27
N ALA A 94 -13.95 1.81 11.11
CA ALA A 94 -14.20 0.57 11.86
C ALA A 94 -14.48 -0.62 10.92
N ALA A 95 -15.15 -0.38 9.79
CA ALA A 95 -15.47 -1.43 8.84
C ALA A 95 -14.22 -2.00 8.16
N ALA A 96 -13.30 -1.12 7.74
CA ALA A 96 -12.04 -1.56 7.12
C ALA A 96 -11.14 -2.27 8.13
N ALA A 97 -11.14 -1.87 9.39
CA ALA A 97 -10.27 -2.43 10.43
C ALA A 97 -10.89 -3.61 11.18
N GLN A 98 -12.06 -4.09 10.78
CA GLN A 98 -12.88 -5.05 11.53
C GLN A 98 -12.14 -6.33 11.91
N ASN A 99 -11.36 -6.89 10.98
CA ASN A 99 -10.68 -8.18 11.18
C ASN A 99 -9.20 -8.03 11.55
N THR A 100 -8.72 -6.82 11.70
CA THR A 100 -7.31 -6.54 11.95
C THR A 100 -7.04 -6.59 13.46
N LEU A 101 -6.04 -7.37 13.87
CA LEU A 101 -5.62 -7.48 15.27
C LEU A 101 -4.66 -6.37 15.69
N HIS A 102 -4.14 -5.62 14.74
CA HIS A 102 -3.21 -4.53 15.00
C HIS A 102 -3.84 -3.50 15.94
N PRO A 103 -3.09 -2.98 16.94
CA PRO A 103 -3.63 -1.98 17.85
C PRO A 103 -4.17 -0.75 17.12
N LYS A 104 -5.35 -0.32 17.51
CA LYS A 104 -6.04 0.82 16.92
C LYS A 104 -6.15 1.94 17.92
N LYS A 105 -5.96 3.16 17.43
CA LYS A 105 -6.09 4.36 18.23
C LYS A 105 -7.19 5.23 17.63
N GLU A 106 -8.14 5.64 18.48
CA GLU A 106 -9.19 6.55 18.04
C GLU A 106 -8.57 7.92 17.72
N TYR A 107 -8.90 8.46 16.55
CA TYR A 107 -8.45 9.79 16.17
C TYR A 107 -9.38 10.82 16.81
N LYS A 108 -8.78 11.76 17.54
CA LYS A 108 -9.49 12.88 18.18
C LYS A 108 -8.87 14.19 17.70
N LEU A 109 -9.74 15.12 17.34
CA LEU A 109 -9.35 16.47 16.96
C LEU A 109 -8.85 17.27 18.17
#